data_7a5509a15838517bace7af2d7d255f02
#
_entry.id   7a5509a15838517bace7af2d7d255f02
#
_cell.length_a   1.000
_cell.length_b   1.000
_cell.length_c   1.000
_cell.angle_alpha   90.00
_cell.angle_beta   90.00
_cell.angle_gamma   90.00
#
_symmetry.space_group_name_H-M   'P 1'
#
loop_
_entity.id
_entity.type
_entity.pdbx_description
1 polymer ?
#
loop_
_entity_poly.entity_id
_entity_poly.type
_entity_poly.pdbx_seq_one_letter_code
_entity_poly.pdbx_strand_id
1 'polypeptide(L)'
;MGVAPQPPFTAEHQELRETVRRFVRNEIAPHVAEWEEQRLFPRELFERCGELGFLGLKFPEELGGQGGSHLHDAIWVEELSRSGASGGVAAGLNAHASIAMPPIFKFGDRWQHERWLKPGIRGEKIGALGITEPGAGSDVAALKTMANKVEGGWVVNGSKTFITNGVRADFLVCAVKTTEEGGHGGISFLVLESDMPGYEVTGKLEKLGWHSSDTGEIAFTDVEVPDSHLLGRENEGFMLIMANFAWERLLMSIGAVGAMDRLVEVSIEYAKERQAFGRPIAGFQTIRHKIADMATKAAASKALTYDTLRRFEAGEVVIKEVSMTKLLTQRALVELADDAIQIHGGYGYMREYEVERALRDARLGPIGGGTDEIMREIIGKNLGL
;
A
#
# COMPACT_ATOMS: atom_id res chain seq x y z
N MET A 1 -19.87 19.34 -17.14
CA MET A 1 -20.00 20.05 -15.86
C MET A 1 -19.17 19.26 -14.85
N GLY A 2 -18.10 19.84 -14.29
CA GLY A 2 -17.28 19.18 -13.28
C GLY A 2 -18.12 18.87 -12.03
N VAL A 3 -18.06 17.65 -11.57
CA VAL A 3 -18.69 17.24 -10.30
C VAL A 3 -17.98 18.01 -9.18
N ALA A 4 -18.73 18.69 -8.31
CA ALA A 4 -18.16 19.40 -7.17
C ALA A 4 -17.32 18.41 -6.33
N PRO A 5 -16.14 18.83 -5.82
CA PRO A 5 -15.31 17.96 -5.00
C PRO A 5 -16.06 17.51 -3.74
N GLN A 6 -15.99 16.20 -3.45
CA GLN A 6 -16.57 15.66 -2.22
C GLN A 6 -15.63 15.94 -1.04
N PRO A 7 -16.12 16.41 0.10
CA PRO A 7 -15.30 16.51 1.29
C PRO A 7 -14.59 15.18 1.63
N PRO A 8 -13.32 15.21 2.07
CA PRO A 8 -12.55 16.40 2.49
C PRO A 8 -11.80 17.14 1.38
N PHE A 9 -11.99 16.80 0.13
CA PHE A 9 -11.24 17.35 -1.01
C PHE A 9 -11.75 18.73 -1.47
N THR A 10 -10.83 19.56 -1.99
CA THR A 10 -11.07 20.91 -2.54
C THR A 10 -10.93 20.94 -4.06
N ALA A 11 -11.07 22.13 -4.68
CA ALA A 11 -10.84 22.29 -6.12
C ALA A 11 -9.38 22.00 -6.52
N GLU A 12 -8.40 22.42 -5.71
CA GLU A 12 -6.98 22.13 -5.92
C GLU A 12 -6.72 20.61 -5.92
N HIS A 13 -7.29 19.89 -4.98
CA HIS A 13 -7.24 18.44 -4.94
C HIS A 13 -7.85 17.78 -6.19
N GLN A 14 -8.86 18.41 -6.79
CA GLN A 14 -9.45 17.91 -8.03
C GLN A 14 -8.50 18.08 -9.24
N GLU A 15 -7.73 19.15 -9.31
CA GLU A 15 -6.69 19.35 -10.33
C GLU A 15 -5.57 18.31 -10.22
N LEU A 16 -5.12 18.02 -9.00
CA LEU A 16 -4.18 16.93 -8.76
C LEU A 16 -4.76 15.58 -9.22
N ARG A 17 -6.02 15.30 -8.90
CA ARG A 17 -6.73 14.08 -9.31
C ARG A 17 -6.72 13.88 -10.83
N GLU A 18 -7.01 14.93 -11.58
CA GLU A 18 -6.99 14.91 -13.04
C GLU A 18 -5.58 14.70 -13.60
N THR A 19 -4.57 15.27 -12.96
CA THR A 19 -3.17 15.12 -13.34
C THR A 19 -2.69 13.69 -13.10
N VAL A 20 -2.94 13.11 -11.93
CA VAL A 20 -2.61 11.71 -11.61
C VAL A 20 -3.35 10.75 -12.56
N ARG A 21 -4.64 10.97 -12.79
CA ARG A 21 -5.45 10.16 -13.70
C ARG A 21 -4.87 10.13 -15.11
N ARG A 22 -4.48 11.29 -15.63
CA ARG A 22 -3.86 11.40 -16.96
C ARG A 22 -2.53 10.68 -17.02
N PHE A 23 -1.69 10.82 -16.00
CA PHE A 23 -0.42 10.10 -15.90
C PHE A 23 -0.63 8.59 -15.89
N VAL A 24 -1.51 8.08 -15.03
CA VAL A 24 -1.77 6.63 -14.94
C VAL A 24 -2.29 6.07 -16.25
N ARG A 25 -3.23 6.76 -16.91
CA ARG A 25 -3.81 6.32 -18.19
C ARG A 25 -2.82 6.32 -19.34
N ASN A 26 -1.88 7.25 -19.35
CA ASN A 26 -0.93 7.41 -20.45
C ASN A 26 0.38 6.66 -20.25
N GLU A 27 0.89 6.58 -19.01
CA GLU A 27 2.23 6.08 -18.73
C GLU A 27 2.26 4.77 -17.90
N ILE A 28 1.13 4.35 -17.30
CA ILE A 28 1.06 3.09 -16.53
C ILE A 28 0.12 2.08 -17.18
N ALA A 29 -1.15 2.42 -17.38
CA ALA A 29 -2.17 1.48 -17.81
C ALA A 29 -1.84 0.72 -19.12
N PRO A 30 -1.21 1.35 -20.15
CA PRO A 30 -0.84 0.65 -21.38
C PRO A 30 0.18 -0.48 -21.19
N HIS A 31 0.98 -0.44 -20.12
CA HIS A 31 2.07 -1.38 -19.86
C HIS A 31 1.71 -2.45 -18.82
N VAL A 32 0.57 -2.33 -18.15
CA VAL A 32 0.20 -3.21 -17.04
C VAL A 32 0.21 -4.69 -17.43
N ALA A 33 -0.32 -5.05 -18.61
CA ALA A 33 -0.37 -6.44 -19.05
C ALA A 33 1.04 -7.03 -19.21
N GLU A 34 1.95 -6.28 -19.80
CA GLU A 34 3.35 -6.65 -19.97
C GLU A 34 4.06 -6.83 -18.61
N TRP A 35 3.89 -5.86 -17.69
CA TRP A 35 4.51 -5.92 -16.36
C TRP A 35 3.94 -7.04 -15.47
N GLU A 36 2.67 -7.37 -15.62
CA GLU A 36 2.05 -8.54 -14.96
C GLU A 36 2.67 -9.86 -15.47
N GLU A 37 2.95 -9.96 -16.77
CA GLU A 37 3.61 -11.14 -17.35
C GLU A 37 5.08 -11.25 -16.95
N GLN A 38 5.81 -10.12 -16.97
CA GLN A 38 7.20 -10.03 -16.54
C GLN A 38 7.39 -10.18 -15.03
N ARG A 39 6.28 -10.15 -14.26
CA ARG A 39 6.30 -10.22 -12.80
C ARG A 39 7.08 -9.08 -12.13
N LEU A 40 7.22 -7.94 -12.81
CA LEU A 40 7.91 -6.76 -12.32
C LEU A 40 7.62 -5.55 -13.23
N PHE A 41 7.27 -4.41 -12.64
CA PHE A 41 7.31 -3.13 -13.36
C PHE A 41 8.73 -2.53 -13.28
N PRO A 42 9.17 -1.72 -14.26
CA PRO A 42 10.53 -1.23 -14.35
C PRO A 42 10.88 -0.23 -13.24
N ARG A 43 12.17 -0.17 -12.87
CA ARG A 43 12.70 0.75 -11.85
C ARG A 43 12.50 2.21 -12.25
N GLU A 44 12.60 2.50 -13.53
CA GLU A 44 12.46 3.81 -14.15
C GLU A 44 11.10 4.47 -13.84
N LEU A 45 10.09 3.65 -13.50
CA LEU A 45 8.79 4.19 -13.06
C LEU A 45 8.89 4.93 -11.72
N PHE A 46 9.78 4.51 -10.80
CA PHE A 46 10.01 5.27 -9.56
C PHE A 46 10.66 6.62 -9.87
N GLU A 47 11.68 6.65 -10.72
CA GLU A 47 12.36 7.88 -11.16
C GLU A 47 11.36 8.82 -11.83
N ARG A 48 10.53 8.28 -12.73
CA ARG A 48 9.49 9.06 -13.41
C ARG A 48 8.45 9.64 -12.46
N CYS A 49 8.01 8.86 -11.46
CA CYS A 49 7.10 9.34 -10.42
C CYS A 49 7.78 10.40 -9.53
N GLY A 50 9.09 10.26 -9.26
CA GLY A 50 9.90 11.25 -8.54
C GLY A 50 10.01 12.57 -9.30
N GLU A 51 10.35 12.54 -10.60
CA GLU A 51 10.41 13.71 -11.48
C GLU A 51 9.09 14.50 -11.49
N LEU A 52 7.97 13.81 -11.45
CA LEU A 52 6.62 14.40 -11.42
C LEU A 52 6.17 14.80 -10.01
N GLY A 53 6.98 14.55 -8.97
CA GLY A 53 6.70 14.89 -7.59
C GLY A 53 5.72 13.95 -6.88
N PHE A 54 5.26 12.87 -7.51
CA PHE A 54 4.23 11.97 -6.93
C PHE A 54 4.74 11.16 -5.74
N LEU A 55 6.05 10.87 -5.65
CA LEU A 55 6.63 10.16 -4.51
C LEU A 55 6.81 11.07 -3.28
N GLY A 56 6.74 12.38 -3.47
CA GLY A 56 6.99 13.38 -2.44
C GLY A 56 5.79 14.23 -2.05
N LEU A 57 4.56 13.85 -2.40
CA LEU A 57 3.37 14.71 -2.28
C LEU A 57 3.18 15.33 -0.90
N LYS A 58 3.38 14.59 0.17
CA LYS A 58 3.17 15.07 1.55
C LYS A 58 4.44 15.52 2.28
N PHE A 59 5.61 15.34 1.65
CA PHE A 59 6.86 15.76 2.30
C PHE A 59 7.12 17.26 2.06
N PRO A 60 7.78 17.94 3.00
CA PRO A 60 8.11 19.36 2.88
C PRO A 60 9.00 19.67 1.66
N GLU A 61 8.86 20.88 1.12
CA GLU A 61 9.62 21.34 -0.04
C GLU A 61 11.15 21.37 0.21
N GLU A 62 11.58 21.71 1.43
CA GLU A 62 13.00 21.71 1.81
C GLU A 62 13.64 20.31 1.78
N LEU A 63 12.84 19.25 1.78
CA LEU A 63 13.28 17.88 1.60
C LEU A 63 13.09 17.38 0.16
N GLY A 64 12.61 18.24 -0.74
CA GLY A 64 12.33 17.89 -2.14
C GLY A 64 10.92 17.39 -2.39
N GLY A 65 10.03 17.48 -1.41
CA GLY A 65 8.61 17.14 -1.54
C GLY A 65 7.77 18.27 -2.13
N GLN A 66 6.44 18.10 -2.12
CA GLN A 66 5.47 19.05 -2.66
C GLN A 66 4.74 19.88 -1.58
N GLY A 67 5.06 19.69 -0.30
CA GLY A 67 4.46 20.43 0.82
C GLY A 67 2.97 20.13 1.05
N GLY A 68 2.44 19.07 0.44
CA GLY A 68 1.04 18.67 0.60
C GLY A 68 0.75 17.95 1.92
N SER A 69 -0.40 17.32 1.98
CA SER A 69 -0.90 16.61 3.16
C SER A 69 -1.26 15.16 2.85
N HIS A 70 -1.81 14.44 3.80
CA HIS A 70 -2.36 13.09 3.57
C HIS A 70 -3.49 13.07 2.54
N LEU A 71 -4.17 14.20 2.31
CA LEU A 71 -5.19 14.28 1.25
C LEU A 71 -4.58 14.17 -0.14
N HIS A 72 -3.38 14.69 -0.35
CA HIS A 72 -2.65 14.57 -1.62
C HIS A 72 -2.21 13.12 -1.88
N ASP A 73 -1.64 12.45 -0.85
CA ASP A 73 -1.34 11.01 -0.92
C ASP A 73 -2.60 10.17 -1.18
N ALA A 74 -3.72 10.53 -0.55
CA ALA A 74 -5.00 9.83 -0.74
C ALA A 74 -5.48 9.89 -2.20
N ILE A 75 -5.33 11.05 -2.85
CA ILE A 75 -5.67 11.20 -4.28
C ILE A 75 -4.77 10.32 -5.14
N TRP A 76 -3.47 10.33 -4.88
CA TRP A 76 -2.52 9.49 -5.58
C TRP A 76 -2.91 8.02 -5.51
N VAL A 77 -3.15 7.50 -4.31
CA VAL A 77 -3.50 6.10 -4.08
C VAL A 77 -4.84 5.71 -4.70
N GLU A 78 -5.86 6.57 -4.58
CA GLU A 78 -7.18 6.33 -5.16
C GLU A 78 -7.12 6.31 -6.70
N GLU A 79 -6.44 7.28 -7.31
CA GLU A 79 -6.36 7.37 -8.76
C GLU A 79 -5.46 6.31 -9.40
N LEU A 80 -4.39 5.85 -8.73
CA LEU A 80 -3.64 4.68 -9.18
C LEU A 80 -4.58 3.50 -9.42
N SER A 81 -5.39 3.16 -8.42
CA SER A 81 -6.29 2.01 -8.48
C SER A 81 -7.46 2.23 -9.45
N ARG A 82 -8.02 3.46 -9.51
CA ARG A 82 -9.17 3.79 -10.34
C ARG A 82 -8.84 3.91 -11.83
N SER A 83 -7.64 4.37 -12.16
CA SER A 83 -7.28 4.76 -13.52
C SER A 83 -6.59 3.66 -14.33
N GLY A 84 -6.46 2.44 -13.77
CA GLY A 84 -6.03 1.26 -14.51
C GLY A 84 -4.63 0.75 -14.16
N ALA A 85 -3.96 1.25 -13.11
CA ALA A 85 -2.78 0.56 -12.58
C ALA A 85 -3.20 -0.79 -11.99
N SER A 86 -2.31 -1.79 -12.09
CA SER A 86 -2.50 -3.06 -11.35
C SER A 86 -2.24 -2.87 -9.87
N GLY A 87 -2.78 -3.79 -9.07
CA GLY A 87 -2.49 -3.82 -7.64
C GLY A 87 -1.00 -3.93 -7.33
N GLY A 88 -0.23 -4.62 -8.18
CA GLY A 88 1.22 -4.74 -8.05
C GLY A 88 1.96 -3.41 -8.23
N VAL A 89 1.63 -2.63 -9.28
CA VAL A 89 2.22 -1.30 -9.49
C VAL A 89 1.87 -0.37 -8.33
N ALA A 90 0.58 -0.31 -7.97
CA ALA A 90 0.12 0.51 -6.85
C ALA A 90 0.81 0.12 -5.53
N ALA A 91 0.94 -1.18 -5.26
CA ALA A 91 1.61 -1.69 -4.06
C ALA A 91 3.09 -1.31 -4.01
N GLY A 92 3.83 -1.51 -5.11
CA GLY A 92 5.26 -1.20 -5.17
C GLY A 92 5.55 0.29 -4.95
N LEU A 93 4.83 1.17 -5.65
CA LEU A 93 4.99 2.62 -5.52
C LEU A 93 4.60 3.11 -4.10
N ASN A 94 3.47 2.61 -3.56
CA ASN A 94 3.00 3.03 -2.24
C ASN A 94 3.82 2.44 -1.09
N ALA A 95 4.33 1.19 -1.21
CA ALA A 95 5.23 0.60 -0.22
C ALA A 95 6.49 1.45 -0.04
N HIS A 96 7.00 2.03 -1.11
CA HIS A 96 8.10 2.97 -1.06
C HIS A 96 7.66 4.33 -0.50
N ALA A 97 6.77 5.05 -1.20
CA ALA A 97 6.46 6.46 -0.93
C ALA A 97 5.67 6.69 0.36
N SER A 98 4.71 5.81 0.65
CA SER A 98 3.72 6.04 1.72
C SER A 98 3.89 5.13 2.94
N ILE A 99 4.80 4.12 2.87
CA ILE A 99 5.03 3.16 3.94
C ILE A 99 6.49 3.19 4.43
N ALA A 100 7.49 3.05 3.55
CA ALA A 100 8.90 3.00 3.95
C ALA A 100 9.49 4.39 4.25
N MET A 101 9.16 5.41 3.49
CA MET A 101 9.71 6.77 3.68
C MET A 101 9.15 7.54 4.89
N PRO A 102 7.85 7.44 5.26
CA PRO A 102 7.31 8.22 6.39
C PRO A 102 8.00 7.99 7.73
N PRO A 103 8.41 6.79 8.13
CA PRO A 103 9.22 6.60 9.34
C PRO A 103 10.54 7.36 9.30
N ILE A 104 11.23 7.37 8.15
CA ILE A 104 12.49 8.13 7.99
C ILE A 104 12.21 9.63 8.11
N PHE A 105 11.15 10.15 7.46
CA PHE A 105 10.76 11.54 7.57
C PHE A 105 10.47 11.96 9.00
N LYS A 106 9.67 11.15 9.72
CA LYS A 106 9.14 11.53 11.04
C LYS A 106 10.16 11.37 12.17
N PHE A 107 11.02 10.37 12.09
CA PHE A 107 11.91 9.96 13.18
C PHE A 107 13.39 10.03 12.84
N GLY A 108 13.72 10.26 11.56
CA GLY A 108 15.08 10.40 11.09
C GLY A 108 15.67 11.77 11.38
N ASP A 109 16.99 11.82 11.45
CA ASP A 109 17.76 13.04 11.53
C ASP A 109 18.10 13.60 10.13
N ARG A 110 18.82 14.74 10.11
CA ARG A 110 19.19 15.39 8.85
C ARG A 110 20.06 14.50 7.96
N TRP A 111 20.99 13.73 8.54
CA TRP A 111 21.87 12.84 7.77
C TRP A 111 21.07 11.73 7.10
N GLN A 112 20.11 11.13 7.83
CA GLN A 112 19.22 10.09 7.34
C GLN A 112 18.29 10.63 6.25
N HIS A 113 17.78 11.87 6.38
CA HIS A 113 17.02 12.54 5.34
C HIS A 113 17.82 12.72 4.05
N GLU A 114 19.09 13.18 4.13
CA GLU A 114 19.94 13.33 2.96
C GLU A 114 20.28 11.98 2.30
N ARG A 115 20.49 10.93 3.09
CA ARG A 115 20.96 9.64 2.61
C ARG A 115 19.86 8.78 1.97
N TRP A 116 18.66 8.81 2.52
CA TRP A 116 17.55 7.92 2.09
C TRP A 116 16.31 8.66 1.65
N LEU A 117 15.83 9.66 2.41
CA LEU A 117 14.54 10.30 2.14
C LEU A 117 14.59 11.11 0.85
N LYS A 118 15.54 12.01 0.69
CA LYS A 118 15.64 12.86 -0.52
C LYS A 118 15.87 12.04 -1.79
N PRO A 119 16.81 11.07 -1.85
CA PRO A 119 16.94 10.21 -3.01
C PRO A 119 15.67 9.35 -3.24
N GLY A 120 14.98 8.94 -2.16
CA GLY A 120 13.70 8.23 -2.26
C GLY A 120 12.60 9.09 -2.88
N ILE A 121 12.46 10.35 -2.47
CA ILE A 121 11.51 11.30 -3.06
C ILE A 121 11.75 11.49 -4.57
N ARG A 122 13.00 11.48 -5.01
CA ARG A 122 13.38 11.56 -6.43
C ARG A 122 13.26 10.23 -7.18
N GLY A 123 12.96 9.12 -6.48
CA GLY A 123 12.89 7.78 -7.08
C GLY A 123 14.24 7.15 -7.41
N GLU A 124 15.36 7.79 -7.04
CA GLU A 124 16.74 7.31 -7.24
C GLU A 124 17.06 6.10 -6.35
N LYS A 125 16.50 6.05 -5.14
CA LYS A 125 16.57 4.93 -4.21
C LYS A 125 15.18 4.39 -3.91
N ILE A 126 15.04 3.07 -3.90
CA ILE A 126 13.79 2.39 -3.56
C ILE A 126 13.87 1.90 -2.13
N GLY A 127 12.90 2.29 -1.29
CA GLY A 127 12.77 1.82 0.07
C GLY A 127 11.75 0.69 0.20
N ALA A 128 12.00 -0.19 1.18
CA ALA A 128 11.06 -1.20 1.63
C ALA A 128 10.91 -1.16 3.16
N LEU A 129 9.82 -1.72 3.69
CA LEU A 129 9.58 -1.87 5.13
C LEU A 129 9.64 -3.35 5.51
N GLY A 130 10.53 -3.70 6.43
CA GLY A 130 10.77 -5.07 6.90
C GLY A 130 10.29 -5.29 8.33
N ILE A 131 9.06 -5.77 8.52
CA ILE A 131 8.51 -6.12 9.83
C ILE A 131 8.28 -7.62 9.93
N THR A 132 7.53 -8.20 8.99
CA THR A 132 7.08 -9.59 9.01
C THR A 132 8.22 -10.58 8.90
N GLU A 133 8.18 -11.64 9.72
CA GLU A 133 9.11 -12.76 9.71
C GLU A 133 8.37 -14.08 9.47
N PRO A 134 9.05 -15.17 9.08
CA PRO A 134 8.41 -16.46 8.89
C PRO A 134 7.60 -16.96 10.10
N GLY A 135 7.98 -16.57 11.30
CA GLY A 135 7.32 -16.92 12.56
C GLY A 135 6.50 -15.82 13.23
N ALA A 136 6.47 -14.59 12.64
CA ALA A 136 5.84 -13.42 13.26
C ALA A 136 5.17 -12.51 12.22
N GLY A 137 3.85 -12.65 12.08
CA GLY A 137 3.03 -11.81 11.20
C GLY A 137 2.06 -10.96 12.01
N SER A 138 0.89 -11.50 12.38
CA SER A 138 -0.10 -10.78 13.21
C SER A 138 0.43 -10.43 14.60
N ASP A 139 1.25 -11.30 15.17
CA ASP A 139 1.99 -11.05 16.42
C ASP A 139 3.36 -10.43 16.12
N VAL A 140 3.37 -9.11 15.91
CA VAL A 140 4.58 -8.34 15.62
C VAL A 140 5.58 -8.39 16.81
N ALA A 141 5.08 -8.53 18.03
CA ALA A 141 5.95 -8.61 19.22
C ALA A 141 6.82 -9.88 19.27
N ALA A 142 6.40 -10.92 18.53
CA ALA A 142 7.10 -12.19 18.44
C ALA A 142 8.24 -12.21 17.40
N LEU A 143 8.59 -11.08 16.78
CA LEU A 143 9.72 -11.00 15.86
C LEU A 143 11.03 -11.43 16.54
N LYS A 144 11.93 -12.04 15.77
CA LYS A 144 13.17 -12.68 16.26
C LYS A 144 14.45 -12.11 15.65
N THR A 145 14.35 -11.30 14.59
CA THR A 145 15.53 -10.62 14.02
C THR A 145 16.17 -9.78 15.11
N MET A 146 17.41 -10.13 15.48
CA MET A 146 18.15 -9.54 16.58
C MET A 146 19.22 -8.58 16.06
N ALA A 147 19.36 -7.44 16.70
CA ALA A 147 20.45 -6.49 16.51
C ALA A 147 21.23 -6.40 17.83
N ASN A 148 22.39 -7.03 17.89
CA ASN A 148 23.27 -7.00 19.05
C ASN A 148 24.14 -5.74 19.00
N LYS A 149 24.18 -5.00 20.11
CA LYS A 149 24.99 -3.78 20.21
C LYS A 149 26.47 -4.14 20.23
N VAL A 150 27.26 -3.43 19.43
CA VAL A 150 28.72 -3.49 19.36
C VAL A 150 29.30 -2.08 19.40
N GLU A 151 30.63 -1.94 19.46
CA GLU A 151 31.27 -0.64 19.40
C GLU A 151 30.99 0.03 18.02
N GLY A 152 30.38 1.20 18.03
CA GLY A 152 30.05 1.99 16.83
C GLY A 152 28.81 1.53 16.04
N GLY A 153 28.07 0.52 16.50
CA GLY A 153 26.92 0.03 15.74
C GLY A 153 26.23 -1.21 16.31
N TRP A 154 25.75 -2.01 15.38
CA TRP A 154 24.94 -3.20 15.62
C TRP A 154 25.39 -4.33 14.72
N VAL A 155 25.23 -5.58 15.18
CA VAL A 155 25.32 -6.78 14.34
C VAL A 155 23.93 -7.40 14.24
N VAL A 156 23.38 -7.44 13.02
CA VAL A 156 22.01 -7.90 12.76
C VAL A 156 22.01 -9.32 12.23
N ASN A 157 21.22 -10.19 12.86
CA ASN A 157 20.97 -11.57 12.46
C ASN A 157 19.46 -11.86 12.44
N GLY A 158 18.99 -12.55 11.40
CA GLY A 158 17.58 -12.93 11.29
C GLY A 158 17.08 -13.00 9.86
N SER A 159 15.76 -12.85 9.69
CA SER A 159 15.16 -12.87 8.35
C SER A 159 13.83 -12.12 8.31
N LYS A 160 13.47 -11.64 7.13
CA LYS A 160 12.18 -11.00 6.84
C LYS A 160 11.53 -11.67 5.65
N THR A 161 10.19 -11.78 5.66
CA THR A 161 9.41 -12.38 4.57
C THR A 161 8.24 -11.50 4.18
N PHE A 162 7.71 -11.72 2.98
CA PHE A 162 6.61 -10.94 2.38
C PHE A 162 6.92 -9.44 2.21
N ILE A 163 8.19 -9.10 1.91
CA ILE A 163 8.63 -7.73 1.81
C ILE A 163 8.39 -7.19 0.39
N THR A 164 7.41 -6.31 0.24
CA THR A 164 7.15 -5.59 -1.02
C THR A 164 8.35 -4.71 -1.36
N ASN A 165 8.79 -4.74 -2.62
CA ASN A 165 10.05 -4.19 -3.11
C ASN A 165 11.31 -4.85 -2.52
N GLY A 166 11.19 -5.91 -1.72
CA GLY A 166 12.31 -6.53 -1.00
C GLY A 166 13.42 -7.09 -1.89
N VAL A 167 13.10 -7.39 -3.16
CA VAL A 167 14.10 -7.89 -4.13
C VAL A 167 14.93 -6.75 -4.73
N ARG A 168 14.34 -5.57 -4.91
CA ARG A 168 14.96 -4.43 -5.61
C ARG A 168 15.22 -3.21 -4.73
N ALA A 169 14.89 -3.28 -3.44
CA ALA A 169 15.11 -2.16 -2.54
C ALA A 169 16.59 -1.81 -2.40
N ASP A 170 16.90 -0.53 -2.38
CA ASP A 170 18.23 -0.02 -2.04
C ASP A 170 18.42 0.08 -0.52
N PHE A 171 17.31 0.26 0.21
CA PHE A 171 17.32 0.27 1.67
C PHE A 171 16.04 -0.34 2.26
N LEU A 172 16.19 -0.93 3.43
CA LEU A 172 15.13 -1.56 4.20
C LEU A 172 14.98 -0.86 5.56
N VAL A 173 13.82 -0.28 5.84
CA VAL A 173 13.45 0.17 7.18
C VAL A 173 13.03 -1.07 7.96
N CYS A 174 13.94 -1.60 8.80
CA CYS A 174 13.83 -2.93 9.39
C CYS A 174 13.52 -2.87 10.88
N ALA A 175 12.43 -3.51 11.30
CA ALA A 175 12.13 -3.75 12.69
C ALA A 175 13.01 -4.89 13.21
N VAL A 176 13.75 -4.64 14.30
CA VAL A 176 14.66 -5.60 14.94
C VAL A 176 14.45 -5.62 16.44
N LYS A 177 14.84 -6.70 17.11
CA LYS A 177 14.99 -6.70 18.57
C LYS A 177 16.38 -6.23 18.95
N THR A 178 16.43 -5.33 19.92
CA THR A 178 17.67 -4.80 20.50
C THR A 178 17.85 -5.22 21.95
N THR A 179 16.86 -5.89 22.52
CA THR A 179 16.97 -6.54 23.85
C THR A 179 16.29 -7.91 23.81
N GLU A 180 16.78 -8.85 24.63
CA GLU A 180 16.14 -10.16 24.86
C GLU A 180 14.88 -10.07 25.73
N GLU A 181 14.71 -8.99 26.48
CA GLU A 181 13.54 -8.76 27.32
C GLU A 181 12.30 -8.65 26.45
N GLY A 182 11.35 -9.54 26.69
CA GLY A 182 10.23 -9.84 25.81
C GLY A 182 9.22 -8.71 25.64
N GLY A 183 8.36 -8.86 24.62
CA GLY A 183 7.22 -7.99 24.36
C GLY A 183 7.54 -6.80 23.46
N HIS A 184 6.73 -5.76 23.58
CA HIS A 184 6.77 -4.60 22.71
C HIS A 184 7.94 -3.65 22.96
N GLY A 185 8.54 -3.70 24.16
CA GLY A 185 9.56 -2.74 24.61
C GLY A 185 10.98 -2.99 24.10
N GLY A 186 11.24 -4.09 23.39
CA GLY A 186 12.58 -4.42 22.89
C GLY A 186 12.75 -4.25 21.39
N ILE A 187 11.83 -3.55 20.71
CA ILE A 187 11.86 -3.37 19.26
C ILE A 187 12.45 -2.00 18.92
N SER A 188 13.38 -2.00 17.96
CA SER A 188 13.97 -0.80 17.37
C SER A 188 13.82 -0.84 15.84
N PHE A 189 14.06 0.29 15.18
CA PHE A 189 14.19 0.33 13.73
C PHE A 189 15.61 0.67 13.33
N LEU A 190 16.18 -0.16 12.46
CA LEU A 190 17.43 0.12 11.76
C LEU A 190 17.16 0.25 10.26
N VAL A 191 17.86 1.16 9.59
CA VAL A 191 17.85 1.22 8.13
C VAL A 191 19.04 0.41 7.61
N LEU A 192 18.77 -0.73 6.96
CA LEU A 192 19.78 -1.58 6.34
C LEU A 192 19.85 -1.26 4.85
N GLU A 193 21.05 -1.08 4.32
CA GLU A 193 21.26 -0.93 2.87
C GLU A 193 21.51 -2.31 2.24
N SER A 194 20.98 -2.52 1.05
CA SER A 194 21.02 -3.85 0.40
C SER A 194 22.41 -4.30 -0.03
N ASP A 195 23.38 -3.37 -0.09
CA ASP A 195 24.79 -3.66 -0.39
C ASP A 195 25.65 -3.97 0.85
N MET A 196 25.07 -3.96 2.04
CA MET A 196 25.79 -4.34 3.27
C MET A 196 26.17 -5.82 3.24
N PRO A 197 27.43 -6.18 3.57
CA PRO A 197 27.82 -7.58 3.70
C PRO A 197 26.90 -8.37 4.66
N GLY A 198 26.47 -9.55 4.25
CA GLY A 198 25.55 -10.38 5.02
C GLY A 198 24.06 -10.07 4.83
N TYR A 199 23.70 -9.00 4.11
CA TYR A 199 22.34 -8.80 3.63
C TYR A 199 22.13 -9.61 2.35
N GLU A 200 21.18 -10.54 2.35
CA GLU A 200 20.92 -11.43 1.23
C GLU A 200 19.43 -11.49 0.89
N VAL A 201 19.07 -11.27 -0.36
CA VAL A 201 17.74 -11.59 -0.89
C VAL A 201 17.72 -13.08 -1.19
N THR A 202 17.10 -13.85 -0.32
CA THR A 202 17.07 -15.33 -0.42
C THR A 202 15.99 -15.86 -1.34
N GLY A 203 14.98 -15.04 -1.67
CA GLY A 203 13.92 -15.47 -2.56
C GLY A 203 13.04 -14.33 -3.08
N LYS A 204 12.52 -14.53 -4.30
CA LYS A 204 11.40 -13.77 -4.87
C LYS A 204 10.15 -14.65 -4.78
N LEU A 205 9.15 -14.20 -4.03
CA LEU A 205 7.96 -15.01 -3.77
C LEU A 205 6.96 -14.95 -4.92
N GLU A 206 6.45 -16.13 -5.32
CA GLU A 206 5.33 -16.25 -6.25
C GLU A 206 4.00 -15.98 -5.53
N LYS A 207 3.13 -15.16 -6.13
CA LYS A 207 1.90 -14.66 -5.49
C LYS A 207 0.66 -14.99 -6.29
N LEU A 208 -0.49 -15.03 -5.62
CA LEU A 208 -1.80 -15.13 -6.28
C LEU A 208 -2.10 -13.89 -7.15
N GLY A 209 -1.84 -12.69 -6.61
CA GLY A 209 -2.02 -11.39 -7.26
C GLY A 209 -0.81 -10.49 -7.10
N TRP A 210 -0.95 -9.20 -7.48
CA TRP A 210 0.13 -8.21 -7.47
C TRP A 210 1.36 -8.66 -8.25
N HIS A 211 1.15 -9.30 -9.38
CA HIS A 211 2.23 -9.93 -10.14
C HIS A 211 3.29 -8.94 -10.59
N SER A 212 2.91 -7.73 -10.98
CA SER A 212 3.81 -6.69 -11.45
C SER A 212 4.71 -6.06 -10.38
N SER A 213 4.61 -6.48 -9.11
CA SER A 213 5.58 -6.11 -8.06
C SER A 213 6.34 -7.32 -7.55
N ASP A 214 7.57 -7.11 -7.12
CA ASP A 214 8.31 -8.12 -6.36
C ASP A 214 7.87 -8.16 -4.89
N THR A 215 8.07 -9.33 -4.30
CA THR A 215 7.93 -9.56 -2.86
C THR A 215 9.06 -10.47 -2.45
N GLY A 216 9.93 -10.00 -1.56
CA GLY A 216 11.18 -10.68 -1.21
C GLY A 216 11.12 -11.43 0.11
N GLU A 217 11.99 -12.43 0.20
CA GLU A 217 12.52 -12.97 1.44
C GLU A 217 13.96 -12.48 1.59
N ILE A 218 14.31 -12.03 2.80
CA ILE A 218 15.60 -11.41 3.07
C ILE A 218 16.19 -12.09 4.32
N ALA A 219 17.45 -12.47 4.26
CA ALA A 219 18.21 -12.97 5.39
C ALA A 219 19.34 -12.00 5.78
N PHE A 220 19.65 -11.98 7.06
CA PHE A 220 20.73 -11.22 7.65
C PHE A 220 21.66 -12.17 8.39
N THR A 221 22.93 -12.18 8.00
CA THR A 221 23.98 -12.96 8.63
C THR A 221 25.13 -12.03 8.99
N ASP A 222 25.25 -11.72 10.28
CA ASP A 222 26.27 -10.83 10.82
C ASP A 222 26.38 -9.49 10.08
N VAL A 223 25.23 -8.89 9.74
CA VAL A 223 25.21 -7.57 9.05
C VAL A 223 25.64 -6.50 10.04
N GLU A 224 26.78 -5.87 9.76
CA GLU A 224 27.26 -4.72 10.53
C GLU A 224 26.55 -3.45 10.13
N VAL A 225 25.83 -2.83 11.06
CA VAL A 225 25.01 -1.62 10.84
C VAL A 225 25.50 -0.51 11.75
N PRO A 226 25.96 0.64 11.24
CA PRO A 226 26.43 1.77 12.04
C PRO A 226 25.36 2.37 12.95
N ASP A 227 25.74 2.97 14.07
CA ASP A 227 24.83 3.69 14.99
C ASP A 227 23.98 4.75 14.30
N SER A 228 24.52 5.42 13.29
CA SER A 228 23.79 6.43 12.49
C SER A 228 22.59 5.87 11.70
N HIS A 229 22.45 4.56 11.61
CA HIS A 229 21.34 3.89 10.94
C HIS A 229 20.15 3.58 11.90
N LEU A 230 20.29 3.85 13.21
CA LEU A 230 19.19 3.73 14.15
C LEU A 230 18.15 4.83 13.86
N LEU A 231 16.94 4.44 13.55
CA LEU A 231 15.84 5.34 13.27
C LEU A 231 15.04 5.63 14.55
N GLY A 232 15.03 6.88 14.96
CA GLY A 232 14.43 7.29 16.24
C GLY A 232 15.30 6.91 17.44
N ARG A 233 14.69 6.26 18.44
CA ARG A 233 15.39 5.81 19.66
C ARG A 233 15.35 4.30 19.80
N GLU A 234 16.40 3.78 20.42
CA GLU A 234 16.46 2.37 20.79
C GLU A 234 15.26 1.97 21.65
N ASN A 235 14.67 0.81 21.37
CA ASN A 235 13.52 0.23 22.07
C ASN A 235 12.18 0.99 21.91
N GLU A 236 12.10 2.04 21.06
CA GLU A 236 10.86 2.74 20.76
C GLU A 236 10.19 2.31 19.44
N GLY A 237 10.74 1.29 18.75
CA GLY A 237 10.29 0.85 17.44
C GLY A 237 8.82 0.41 17.38
N PHE A 238 8.27 -0.15 18.46
CA PHE A 238 6.86 -0.52 18.49
C PHE A 238 5.92 0.70 18.38
N MET A 239 6.29 1.83 18.97
CA MET A 239 5.53 3.08 18.82
C MET A 239 5.57 3.58 17.37
N LEU A 240 6.72 3.42 16.69
CA LEU A 240 6.87 3.78 15.28
C LEU A 240 5.96 2.92 14.40
N ILE A 241 5.88 1.62 14.67
CA ILE A 241 4.96 0.69 13.99
C ILE A 241 3.52 1.15 14.15
N MET A 242 3.09 1.42 15.38
CA MET A 242 1.71 1.82 15.66
C MET A 242 1.34 3.16 15.01
N ALA A 243 2.26 4.12 15.00
CA ALA A 243 2.06 5.41 14.36
C ALA A 243 1.90 5.33 12.84
N ASN A 244 2.56 4.36 12.20
CA ASN A 244 2.51 4.16 10.76
C ASN A 244 1.28 3.32 10.33
N PHE A 245 0.90 2.32 11.11
CA PHE A 245 -0.16 1.38 10.76
C PHE A 245 -1.53 2.01 10.54
N ALA A 246 -1.87 3.09 11.24
CA ALA A 246 -3.14 3.77 11.04
C ALA A 246 -3.22 4.33 9.60
N TRP A 247 -2.14 4.99 9.15
CA TRP A 247 -2.06 5.50 7.80
C TRP A 247 -2.02 4.39 6.74
N GLU A 248 -1.20 3.36 6.93
CA GLU A 248 -1.14 2.20 6.00
C GLU A 248 -2.50 1.56 5.76
N ARG A 249 -3.28 1.30 6.83
CA ARG A 249 -4.62 0.72 6.74
C ARG A 249 -5.59 1.64 6.03
N LEU A 250 -5.48 2.94 6.27
CA LEU A 250 -6.32 3.93 5.59
C LEU A 250 -5.97 4.02 4.11
N LEU A 251 -4.68 3.98 3.73
CA LEU A 251 -4.23 3.89 2.34
C LEU A 251 -4.81 2.67 1.61
N MET A 252 -4.79 1.49 2.25
CA MET A 252 -5.41 0.29 1.69
C MET A 252 -6.90 0.51 1.43
N SER A 253 -7.60 1.19 2.34
CA SER A 253 -9.03 1.50 2.19
C SER A 253 -9.30 2.48 1.04
N ILE A 254 -8.44 3.49 0.90
CA ILE A 254 -8.52 4.49 -0.18
C ILE A 254 -8.28 3.81 -1.54
N GLY A 255 -7.26 2.96 -1.65
CA GLY A 255 -7.01 2.17 -2.87
C GLY A 255 -8.17 1.26 -3.23
N ALA A 256 -8.78 0.61 -2.22
CA ALA A 256 -9.97 -0.22 -2.43
C ALA A 256 -11.16 0.58 -2.96
N VAL A 257 -11.38 1.81 -2.48
CA VAL A 257 -12.42 2.72 -3.00
C VAL A 257 -12.20 3.02 -4.48
N GLY A 258 -10.96 3.37 -4.87
CA GLY A 258 -10.62 3.60 -6.27
C GLY A 258 -10.86 2.37 -7.15
N ALA A 259 -10.43 1.19 -6.69
CA ALA A 259 -10.62 -0.08 -7.39
C ALA A 259 -12.11 -0.46 -7.51
N MET A 260 -12.93 -0.25 -6.47
CA MET A 260 -14.37 -0.49 -6.51
C MET A 260 -15.07 0.42 -7.52
N ASP A 261 -14.74 1.71 -7.55
CA ASP A 261 -15.26 2.65 -8.55
C ASP A 261 -14.94 2.15 -9.98
N ARG A 262 -13.70 1.70 -10.22
CA ARG A 262 -13.29 1.13 -11.52
C ARG A 262 -14.08 -0.11 -11.88
N LEU A 263 -14.26 -1.05 -10.95
CA LEU A 263 -15.03 -2.28 -11.18
C LEU A 263 -16.48 -2.00 -11.53
N VAL A 264 -17.11 -1.02 -10.89
CA VAL A 264 -18.47 -0.58 -11.24
C VAL A 264 -18.51 0.01 -12.65
N GLU A 265 -17.55 0.89 -13.00
CA GLU A 265 -17.45 1.53 -14.32
C GLU A 265 -17.32 0.48 -15.44
N VAL A 266 -16.35 -0.45 -15.34
CA VAL A 266 -16.13 -1.47 -16.38
C VAL A 266 -17.27 -2.47 -16.48
N SER A 267 -17.93 -2.78 -15.36
CA SER A 267 -19.10 -3.65 -15.36
C SER A 267 -20.29 -3.01 -16.05
N ILE A 268 -20.50 -1.70 -15.88
CA ILE A 268 -21.55 -0.94 -16.58
C ILE A 268 -21.26 -0.88 -18.08
N GLU A 269 -20.02 -0.57 -18.48
CA GLU A 269 -19.58 -0.50 -19.87
C GLU A 269 -19.83 -1.85 -20.55
N TYR A 270 -19.29 -2.93 -19.99
CA TYR A 270 -19.47 -4.26 -20.53
C TYR A 270 -20.94 -4.67 -20.62
N ALA A 271 -21.74 -4.41 -19.59
CA ALA A 271 -23.16 -4.77 -19.59
C ALA A 271 -23.97 -4.04 -20.68
N LYS A 272 -23.59 -2.81 -21.06
CA LYS A 272 -24.20 -2.04 -22.15
C LYS A 272 -23.82 -2.56 -23.52
N GLU A 273 -22.60 -3.08 -23.70
CA GLU A 273 -22.06 -3.51 -24.98
C GLU A 273 -22.38 -4.98 -25.29
N ARG A 274 -22.28 -5.85 -24.29
CA ARG A 274 -22.47 -7.29 -24.43
C ARG A 274 -23.90 -7.64 -24.77
N GLN A 275 -24.09 -8.34 -25.87
CA GLN A 275 -25.39 -8.80 -26.34
C GLN A 275 -25.64 -10.27 -25.92
N ALA A 276 -26.83 -10.56 -25.42
CA ALA A 276 -27.35 -11.90 -25.17
C ALA A 276 -28.87 -11.92 -25.35
N PHE A 277 -29.43 -12.96 -25.92
CA PHE A 277 -30.89 -13.10 -26.17
C PHE A 277 -31.48 -11.89 -26.91
N GLY A 278 -30.74 -11.35 -27.90
CA GLY A 278 -31.19 -10.28 -28.78
C GLY A 278 -31.16 -8.86 -28.19
N ARG A 279 -30.53 -8.64 -27.03
CA ARG A 279 -30.40 -7.31 -26.41
C ARG A 279 -29.16 -7.20 -25.52
N PRO A 280 -28.71 -5.97 -25.16
CA PRO A 280 -27.67 -5.77 -24.17
C PRO A 280 -27.99 -6.46 -22.84
N ILE A 281 -26.99 -7.07 -22.18
CA ILE A 281 -27.21 -7.74 -20.90
C ILE A 281 -27.64 -6.77 -19.79
N ALA A 282 -27.35 -5.48 -19.91
CA ALA A 282 -27.91 -4.43 -19.04
C ALA A 282 -29.41 -4.40 -19.03
N GLY A 283 -30.09 -4.95 -20.05
CA GLY A 283 -31.54 -5.09 -20.12
C GLY A 283 -32.13 -6.14 -19.19
N PHE A 284 -31.32 -7.02 -18.57
CA PHE A 284 -31.79 -8.03 -17.64
C PHE A 284 -31.77 -7.53 -16.20
N GLN A 285 -32.85 -7.80 -15.47
CA GLN A 285 -33.04 -7.30 -14.11
C GLN A 285 -31.92 -7.78 -13.17
N THR A 286 -31.52 -9.05 -13.27
CA THR A 286 -30.44 -9.63 -12.45
C THR A 286 -29.11 -8.88 -12.60
N ILE A 287 -28.75 -8.49 -13.83
CA ILE A 287 -27.50 -7.72 -14.09
C ILE A 287 -27.61 -6.31 -13.51
N ARG A 288 -28.78 -5.64 -13.70
CA ARG A 288 -28.99 -4.30 -13.12
C ARG A 288 -28.95 -4.31 -11.60
N HIS A 289 -29.54 -5.33 -10.95
CA HIS A 289 -29.53 -5.45 -9.50
C HIS A 289 -28.12 -5.68 -8.98
N LYS A 290 -27.35 -6.58 -9.62
CA LYS A 290 -25.96 -6.83 -9.26
C LYS A 290 -25.12 -5.55 -9.33
N ILE A 291 -25.21 -4.79 -10.41
CA ILE A 291 -24.51 -3.49 -10.56
C ILE A 291 -24.99 -2.46 -9.52
N ALA A 292 -26.29 -2.43 -9.21
CA ALA A 292 -26.82 -1.54 -8.17
C ALA A 292 -26.25 -1.88 -6.77
N ASP A 293 -26.14 -3.18 -6.45
CA ASP A 293 -25.54 -3.64 -5.20
C ASP A 293 -24.05 -3.29 -5.13
N MET A 294 -23.30 -3.50 -6.24
CA MET A 294 -21.89 -3.08 -6.35
C MET A 294 -21.73 -1.57 -6.10
N ALA A 295 -22.53 -0.75 -6.79
CA ALA A 295 -22.49 0.70 -6.65
C ALA A 295 -22.84 1.17 -5.22
N THR A 296 -23.81 0.51 -4.57
CA THR A 296 -24.21 0.82 -3.20
C THR A 296 -23.10 0.49 -2.20
N LYS A 297 -22.45 -0.67 -2.33
CA LYS A 297 -21.31 -1.06 -1.47
C LYS A 297 -20.12 -0.13 -1.68
N ALA A 298 -19.80 0.24 -2.93
CA ALA A 298 -18.73 1.19 -3.25
C ALA A 298 -19.02 2.56 -2.63
N ALA A 299 -20.24 3.08 -2.74
CA ALA A 299 -20.64 4.37 -2.17
C ALA A 299 -20.56 4.37 -0.63
N ALA A 300 -21.05 3.34 0.04
CA ALA A 300 -20.95 3.20 1.49
C ALA A 300 -19.51 3.10 1.97
N SER A 301 -18.68 2.31 1.29
CA SER A 301 -17.24 2.18 1.54
C SER A 301 -16.52 3.52 1.39
N LYS A 302 -16.82 4.26 0.32
CA LYS A 302 -16.27 5.60 0.06
C LYS A 302 -16.66 6.59 1.15
N ALA A 303 -17.92 6.64 1.55
CA ALA A 303 -18.42 7.55 2.58
C ALA A 303 -17.68 7.34 3.93
N LEU A 304 -17.56 6.08 4.37
CA LEU A 304 -16.82 5.76 5.60
C LEU A 304 -15.34 6.09 5.48
N THR A 305 -14.71 5.79 4.34
CA THR A 305 -13.29 6.07 4.10
C THR A 305 -13.00 7.57 4.14
N TYR A 306 -13.83 8.38 3.48
CA TYR A 306 -13.63 9.83 3.40
C TYR A 306 -13.90 10.52 4.75
N ASP A 307 -14.89 10.07 5.53
CA ASP A 307 -15.08 10.59 6.89
C ASP A 307 -13.88 10.22 7.80
N THR A 308 -13.39 8.97 7.71
CA THR A 308 -12.21 8.54 8.47
C THR A 308 -10.96 9.34 8.05
N LEU A 309 -10.76 9.58 6.75
CA LEU A 309 -9.65 10.39 6.24
C LEU A 309 -9.73 11.84 6.72
N ARG A 310 -10.91 12.45 6.69
CA ARG A 310 -11.15 13.81 7.20
C ARG A 310 -10.77 13.93 8.67
N ARG A 311 -11.18 12.96 9.48
CA ARG A 311 -10.88 12.91 10.91
C ARG A 311 -9.39 12.66 11.18
N PHE A 312 -8.78 11.76 10.41
CA PHE A 312 -7.33 11.50 10.47
C PHE A 312 -6.53 12.77 10.15
N GLU A 313 -6.89 13.48 9.07
CA GLU A 313 -6.25 14.73 8.67
C GLU A 313 -6.42 15.85 9.72
N ALA A 314 -7.54 15.86 10.44
CA ALA A 314 -7.78 16.77 11.56
C ALA A 314 -6.98 16.40 12.83
N GLY A 315 -6.18 15.32 12.81
CA GLY A 315 -5.38 14.87 13.96
C GLY A 315 -6.17 14.09 15.02
N GLU A 316 -7.38 13.65 14.71
CA GLU A 316 -8.16 12.83 15.63
C GLU A 316 -7.56 11.42 15.77
N VAL A 317 -7.75 10.80 16.95
CA VAL A 317 -7.39 9.39 17.18
C VAL A 317 -8.48 8.51 16.57
N VAL A 318 -8.20 7.90 15.42
CA VAL A 318 -9.16 7.14 14.60
C VAL A 318 -8.83 5.65 14.46
N ILE A 319 -8.18 5.05 15.44
CA ILE A 319 -7.73 3.64 15.39
C ILE A 319 -8.89 2.69 15.11
N LYS A 320 -10.02 2.88 15.81
CA LYS A 320 -11.23 2.08 15.64
C LYS A 320 -11.82 2.28 14.24
N GLU A 321 -12.00 3.53 13.83
CA GLU A 321 -12.59 3.90 12.54
C GLU A 321 -11.76 3.40 11.36
N VAL A 322 -10.44 3.54 11.42
CA VAL A 322 -9.52 2.98 10.41
C VAL A 322 -9.64 1.46 10.33
N SER A 323 -9.75 0.76 11.47
CA SER A 323 -9.93 -0.69 11.49
C SER A 323 -11.29 -1.11 10.90
N MET A 324 -12.37 -0.37 11.21
CA MET A 324 -13.69 -0.59 10.61
C MET A 324 -13.67 -0.34 9.10
N THR A 325 -13.03 0.74 8.67
CA THR A 325 -12.92 1.13 7.27
C THR A 325 -12.15 0.06 6.48
N LYS A 326 -11.00 -0.38 6.99
CA LYS A 326 -10.18 -1.43 6.35
C LYS A 326 -10.95 -2.75 6.27
N LEU A 327 -11.61 -3.18 7.34
CA LEU A 327 -12.41 -4.41 7.35
C LEU A 327 -13.54 -4.38 6.32
N LEU A 328 -14.27 -3.26 6.24
CA LEU A 328 -15.38 -3.09 5.30
C LEU A 328 -14.88 -3.06 3.85
N THR A 329 -13.94 -2.16 3.54
CA THR A 329 -13.53 -1.88 2.17
C THR A 329 -12.82 -3.05 1.51
N GLN A 330 -11.96 -3.78 2.25
CA GLN A 330 -11.23 -4.91 1.69
C GLN A 330 -12.15 -6.10 1.39
N ARG A 331 -13.18 -6.34 2.23
CA ARG A 331 -14.20 -7.37 1.95
C ARG A 331 -15.10 -6.96 0.80
N ALA A 332 -15.57 -5.72 0.80
CA ALA A 332 -16.39 -5.21 -0.29
C ALA A 332 -15.67 -5.29 -1.65
N LEU A 333 -14.38 -4.95 -1.71
CA LEU A 333 -13.60 -5.04 -2.93
C LEU A 333 -13.53 -6.48 -3.49
N VAL A 334 -13.30 -7.48 -2.63
CA VAL A 334 -13.31 -8.90 -3.04
C VAL A 334 -14.67 -9.30 -3.60
N GLU A 335 -15.75 -8.91 -2.95
CA GLU A 335 -17.12 -9.20 -3.40
C GLU A 335 -17.42 -8.52 -4.74
N LEU A 336 -17.04 -7.25 -4.91
CA LEU A 336 -17.24 -6.52 -6.17
C LEU A 336 -16.43 -7.12 -7.31
N ALA A 337 -15.22 -7.58 -7.04
CA ALA A 337 -14.37 -8.21 -8.05
C ALA A 337 -14.96 -9.55 -8.54
N ASP A 338 -15.51 -10.35 -7.63
CA ASP A 338 -16.25 -11.58 -7.96
C ASP A 338 -17.50 -11.27 -8.80
N ASP A 339 -18.29 -10.29 -8.38
CA ASP A 339 -19.47 -9.83 -9.11
C ASP A 339 -19.13 -9.32 -10.52
N ALA A 340 -18.02 -8.58 -10.66
CA ALA A 340 -17.54 -8.10 -11.96
C ALA A 340 -17.18 -9.27 -12.89
N ILE A 341 -16.44 -10.27 -12.40
CA ILE A 341 -16.14 -11.50 -13.16
C ILE A 341 -17.45 -12.18 -13.60
N GLN A 342 -18.40 -12.31 -12.68
CA GLN A 342 -19.68 -12.97 -12.97
C GLN A 342 -20.49 -12.21 -14.05
N ILE A 343 -20.48 -10.87 -14.06
CA ILE A 343 -21.11 -10.05 -15.09
C ILE A 343 -20.46 -10.28 -16.45
N HIS A 344 -19.12 -10.39 -16.49
CA HIS A 344 -18.36 -10.62 -17.72
C HIS A 344 -18.46 -12.07 -18.21
N GLY A 345 -18.92 -13.01 -17.37
CA GLY A 345 -19.05 -14.42 -17.71
C GLY A 345 -17.70 -15.04 -18.11
N GLY A 346 -17.69 -15.84 -19.17
CA GLY A 346 -16.45 -16.50 -19.63
C GLY A 346 -15.31 -15.52 -19.93
N TYR A 347 -15.60 -14.33 -20.42
CA TYR A 347 -14.60 -13.30 -20.66
C TYR A 347 -14.00 -12.74 -19.35
N GLY A 348 -14.78 -12.71 -18.27
CA GLY A 348 -14.27 -12.31 -16.94
C GLY A 348 -13.22 -13.25 -16.37
N TYR A 349 -13.12 -14.48 -16.89
CA TYR A 349 -12.12 -15.47 -16.49
C TYR A 349 -10.83 -15.40 -17.33
N MET A 350 -10.84 -14.58 -18.39
CA MET A 350 -9.72 -14.44 -19.31
C MET A 350 -8.84 -13.24 -18.94
N ARG A 351 -7.50 -13.42 -19.06
CA ARG A 351 -6.50 -12.40 -18.72
C ARG A 351 -6.57 -11.11 -19.57
N GLU A 352 -7.28 -11.14 -20.67
CA GLU A 352 -7.52 -9.99 -21.54
C GLU A 352 -8.41 -8.91 -20.87
N TYR A 353 -9.19 -9.32 -19.83
CA TYR A 353 -10.06 -8.45 -19.06
C TYR A 353 -9.50 -8.21 -17.68
N GLU A 354 -9.47 -6.95 -17.28
CA GLU A 354 -8.88 -6.54 -15.99
C GLU A 354 -9.58 -7.11 -14.74
N VAL A 355 -10.82 -7.58 -14.87
CA VAL A 355 -11.63 -8.04 -13.72
C VAL A 355 -11.09 -9.31 -13.06
N GLU A 356 -10.46 -10.23 -13.83
CA GLU A 356 -9.84 -11.41 -13.24
C GLU A 356 -8.62 -11.02 -12.37
N ARG A 357 -7.81 -10.07 -12.86
CA ARG A 357 -6.67 -9.52 -12.13
C ARG A 357 -7.14 -8.82 -10.86
N ALA A 358 -8.22 -8.03 -10.97
CA ALA A 358 -8.79 -7.32 -9.83
C ALA A 358 -9.17 -8.28 -8.69
N LEU A 359 -9.72 -9.47 -8.98
CA LEU A 359 -10.04 -10.47 -7.96
C LEU A 359 -8.78 -11.03 -7.29
N ARG A 360 -7.75 -11.37 -8.09
CA ARG A 360 -6.48 -11.86 -7.54
C ARG A 360 -5.82 -10.82 -6.65
N ASP A 361 -5.79 -9.57 -7.09
CA ASP A 361 -5.18 -8.45 -6.38
C ASP A 361 -5.96 -8.08 -5.10
N ALA A 362 -7.28 -8.08 -5.15
CA ALA A 362 -8.16 -7.78 -4.02
C ALA A 362 -7.99 -8.77 -2.86
N ARG A 363 -7.64 -10.04 -3.15
CA ARG A 363 -7.61 -11.10 -2.14
C ARG A 363 -6.57 -10.84 -1.04
N LEU A 364 -5.52 -10.09 -1.31
CA LEU A 364 -4.53 -9.73 -0.29
C LEU A 364 -5.11 -8.77 0.77
N GLY A 365 -6.05 -7.93 0.40
CA GLY A 365 -6.62 -6.90 1.30
C GLY A 365 -7.09 -7.41 2.66
N PRO A 366 -7.85 -8.51 2.74
CA PRO A 366 -8.23 -9.13 4.02
C PRO A 366 -7.09 -9.72 4.84
N ILE A 367 -5.86 -9.80 4.30
CA ILE A 367 -4.68 -10.44 4.91
C ILE A 367 -3.64 -9.41 5.32
N GLY A 368 -3.20 -8.56 4.38
CA GLY A 368 -2.12 -7.59 4.58
C GLY A 368 -2.52 -6.42 5.47
N GLY A 369 -1.55 -5.74 6.08
CA GLY A 369 -1.78 -4.57 6.95
C GLY A 369 -2.56 -4.91 8.25
N GLY A 370 -2.54 -6.17 8.67
CA GLY A 370 -3.35 -6.76 9.72
C GLY A 370 -4.58 -7.47 9.16
N THR A 371 -4.75 -8.76 9.52
CA THR A 371 -5.86 -9.57 9.02
C THR A 371 -7.22 -9.02 9.46
N ASP A 372 -8.28 -9.48 8.82
CA ASP A 372 -9.66 -9.16 9.23
C ASP A 372 -9.93 -9.51 10.69
N GLU A 373 -9.32 -10.60 11.20
CA GLU A 373 -9.42 -11.01 12.59
C GLU A 373 -8.76 -9.98 13.51
N ILE A 374 -7.57 -9.50 13.15
CA ILE A 374 -6.88 -8.42 13.88
C ILE A 374 -7.70 -7.12 13.86
N MET A 375 -8.35 -6.79 12.72
CA MET A 375 -9.25 -5.62 12.68
C MET A 375 -10.42 -5.79 13.65
N ARG A 376 -11.04 -6.98 13.72
CA ARG A 376 -12.13 -7.26 14.67
C ARG A 376 -11.66 -7.18 16.12
N GLU A 377 -10.47 -7.71 16.45
CA GLU A 377 -9.87 -7.58 17.78
C GLU A 377 -9.66 -6.12 18.19
N ILE A 378 -9.10 -5.31 17.28
CA ILE A 378 -8.90 -3.87 17.56
C ILE A 378 -10.25 -3.16 17.78
N ILE A 379 -11.23 -3.44 16.93
CA ILE A 379 -12.58 -2.86 17.05
C ILE A 379 -13.21 -3.27 18.38
N GLY A 380 -13.20 -4.59 18.69
CA GLY A 380 -13.78 -5.13 19.93
C GLY A 380 -13.19 -4.49 21.18
N LYS A 381 -11.86 -4.41 21.27
CA LYS A 381 -11.16 -3.72 22.38
C LYS A 381 -11.56 -2.25 22.51
N ASN A 382 -11.71 -1.53 21.39
CA ASN A 382 -12.13 -0.14 21.43
C ASN A 382 -13.63 0.06 21.75
N LEU A 383 -14.43 -1.00 21.68
CA LEU A 383 -15.82 -1.03 22.15
C LEU A 383 -15.96 -1.48 23.62
N GLY A 384 -14.86 -1.85 24.27
CA GLY A 384 -14.85 -2.31 25.66
C GLY A 384 -15.15 -3.79 25.84
N LEU A 385 -14.96 -4.60 24.80
CA LEU A 385 -15.13 -6.06 24.78
C LEU A 385 -13.84 -6.81 25.05
#